data_b5b0b7073524b2b64ce49fe0cb850e5f
#
_entry.id   b5b0b7073524b2b64ce49fe0cb850e5f
#
_cell.length_a   1.000
_cell.length_b   1.000
_cell.length_c   1.000
_cell.angle_alpha   90.00
_cell.angle_beta   90.00
_cell.angle_gamma   90.00
#
_symmetry.space_group_name_H-M   'P 1'
#
loop_
_entity.id
_entity.type
_entity.pdbx_description
1 polymer ?
#
loop_
_entity_poly.entity_id
_entity_poly.type
_entity_poly.pdbx_seq_one_letter_code
_entity_poly.pdbx_strand_id
1 'polypeptide(L)'
;MTITTPHSPDFSLLSEQQKLVIQSFEAGNNIFITGGAGSGKSYLLSFLKRNYSHLGLEVTASTGIAAVNIGGSTIHSWSGIGLANMPIDQIVDNIFTPKLNRVRRKIKQAKALAIDEISMISAEVLEILDQVFRRVRENNAPMGGLQILLFGDFLQLPPINRSGQNFNFSFESEIWKNLDLEIFALEEIFRQSDQKFIKILNNLRFGKLDESDREALESRLKAKDNNCAIKPTILTTHNVKVEKINDEELKKIPHPEVVHQAEYFGSPDRAEFLKKNCMAQQLLRLKVGAQVMMIKNTYQKEGIINGSLGIVRDFSSKKSYPVIEFANGKILTIAPEEWLIEKFDEEKKIMFTEAGVSQVPLILAWAMTIHKSQGLTLDKISCDLSDVFSPGQAYVALSRARSLEGIFIESINFNRITSNREAVKFYQGIG
;
A
#
# COMPACT_ATOMS: atom_id res chain seq x y z
N MET A 1 -22.72 -1.73 19.07
CA MET A 1 -22.71 -2.66 17.91
C MET A 1 -23.65 -2.07 16.86
N THR A 2 -23.10 -1.43 15.86
CA THR A 2 -23.92 -0.87 14.76
C THR A 2 -24.07 -1.95 13.71
N ILE A 3 -25.27 -2.50 13.57
CA ILE A 3 -25.62 -3.45 12.51
C ILE A 3 -25.86 -2.60 11.26
N THR A 4 -24.91 -2.60 10.35
CA THR A 4 -25.11 -2.03 9.01
C THR A 4 -25.72 -3.10 8.11
N THR A 5 -26.99 -2.90 7.75
CA THR A 5 -27.63 -3.64 6.66
C THR A 5 -26.85 -3.39 5.36
N PRO A 6 -26.70 -4.40 4.48
CA PRO A 6 -26.04 -4.20 3.19
C PRO A 6 -26.87 -3.19 2.37
N HIS A 7 -26.36 -1.97 2.24
CA HIS A 7 -26.87 -1.03 1.25
C HIS A 7 -26.44 -1.52 -0.15
N SER A 8 -27.31 -1.33 -1.13
CA SER A 8 -26.92 -1.51 -2.55
C SER A 8 -25.67 -0.66 -2.81
N PRO A 9 -24.65 -1.23 -3.51
CA PRO A 9 -23.42 -0.52 -3.80
C PRO A 9 -23.68 0.83 -4.49
N ASP A 10 -23.11 1.90 -3.97
CA ASP A 10 -23.18 3.20 -4.62
C ASP A 10 -22.07 3.32 -5.69
N PHE A 11 -22.44 3.09 -6.94
CA PHE A 11 -21.54 3.15 -8.10
C PHE A 11 -21.27 4.57 -8.60
N SER A 12 -21.91 5.60 -8.04
CA SER A 12 -21.81 6.98 -8.53
C SER A 12 -20.40 7.58 -8.42
N LEU A 13 -19.59 7.07 -7.51
CA LEU A 13 -18.23 7.52 -7.26
C LEU A 13 -17.15 6.75 -8.04
N LEU A 14 -17.56 5.78 -8.87
CA LEU A 14 -16.64 4.95 -9.66
C LEU A 14 -16.53 5.49 -11.09
N SER A 15 -15.30 5.45 -11.64
CA SER A 15 -15.10 5.70 -13.06
C SER A 15 -15.73 4.58 -13.92
N GLU A 16 -15.94 4.86 -15.22
CA GLU A 16 -16.49 3.86 -16.14
C GLU A 16 -15.58 2.61 -16.23
N GLN A 17 -14.25 2.80 -16.26
CA GLN A 17 -13.31 1.67 -16.22
C GLN A 17 -13.45 0.83 -14.93
N GLN A 18 -13.63 1.48 -13.77
CA GLN A 18 -13.85 0.77 -12.51
C GLN A 18 -15.18 0.00 -12.48
N LYS A 19 -16.23 0.52 -13.10
CA LYS A 19 -17.52 -0.17 -13.26
C LYS A 19 -17.39 -1.42 -14.11
N LEU A 20 -16.63 -1.34 -15.22
CA LEU A 20 -16.35 -2.51 -16.06
C LEU A 20 -15.62 -3.62 -15.31
N VAL A 21 -14.64 -3.27 -14.45
CA VAL A 21 -13.99 -4.26 -13.56
C VAL A 21 -15.00 -4.97 -12.68
N ILE A 22 -15.95 -4.24 -12.10
CA ILE A 22 -16.97 -4.86 -11.24
C ILE A 22 -17.88 -5.78 -12.04
N GLN A 23 -18.31 -5.39 -13.24
CA GLN A 23 -19.12 -6.24 -14.11
C GLN A 23 -18.40 -7.54 -14.46
N SER A 24 -17.10 -7.47 -14.80
CA SER A 24 -16.27 -8.64 -15.05
C SER A 24 -16.11 -9.52 -13.79
N PHE A 25 -15.93 -8.90 -12.62
CA PHE A 25 -15.89 -9.63 -11.34
C PHE A 25 -17.21 -10.37 -11.07
N GLU A 26 -18.35 -9.73 -11.26
CA GLU A 26 -19.67 -10.33 -11.07
C GLU A 26 -19.97 -11.44 -12.09
N ALA A 27 -19.38 -11.37 -13.28
CA ALA A 27 -19.42 -12.43 -14.29
C ALA A 27 -18.56 -13.67 -13.91
N GLY A 28 -17.73 -13.59 -12.88
CA GLY A 28 -16.88 -14.69 -12.40
C GLY A 28 -15.52 -14.77 -13.09
N ASN A 29 -15.10 -13.78 -13.85
CA ASN A 29 -13.82 -13.75 -14.56
C ASN A 29 -12.64 -13.56 -13.59
N ASN A 30 -11.49 -14.14 -13.94
CA ASN A 30 -10.23 -13.78 -13.30
C ASN A 30 -9.73 -12.45 -13.89
N ILE A 31 -9.22 -11.56 -13.05
CA ILE A 31 -8.96 -10.18 -13.48
C ILE A 31 -7.57 -9.72 -13.02
N PHE A 32 -6.86 -9.03 -13.89
CA PHE A 32 -5.70 -8.24 -13.54
C PHE A 32 -6.01 -6.74 -13.69
N ILE A 33 -5.96 -6.02 -12.60
CA ILE A 33 -6.20 -4.57 -12.53
C ILE A 33 -4.87 -3.86 -12.36
N THR A 34 -4.48 -3.10 -13.37
CA THR A 34 -3.22 -2.34 -13.38
C THR A 34 -3.47 -0.86 -13.65
N GLY A 35 -2.39 -0.08 -13.66
CA GLY A 35 -2.43 1.35 -13.91
C GLY A 35 -1.38 2.10 -13.10
N GLY A 36 -1.10 3.33 -13.47
CA GLY A 36 -0.12 4.18 -12.81
C GLY A 36 -0.43 4.46 -11.33
N ALA A 37 0.51 5.09 -10.63
CA ALA A 37 0.29 5.57 -9.29
C ALA A 37 -0.83 6.62 -9.28
N GLY A 38 -1.82 6.47 -8.40
CA GLY A 38 -2.96 7.38 -8.32
C GLY A 38 -4.13 7.06 -9.24
N SER A 39 -4.13 5.91 -9.95
CA SER A 39 -5.23 5.50 -10.83
C SER A 39 -6.47 4.91 -10.11
N GLY A 40 -6.50 4.94 -8.77
CA GLY A 40 -7.69 4.51 -8.01
C GLY A 40 -7.77 3.00 -7.74
N LYS A 41 -6.72 2.20 -7.98
CA LYS A 41 -6.70 0.75 -7.68
C LYS A 41 -7.11 0.41 -6.25
N SER A 42 -6.49 1.06 -5.26
CA SER A 42 -6.78 0.82 -3.83
C SER A 42 -8.18 1.28 -3.43
N TYR A 43 -8.72 2.29 -4.10
CA TYR A 43 -10.10 2.74 -3.92
C TYR A 43 -11.08 1.66 -4.40
N LEU A 44 -10.86 1.13 -5.62
CA LEU A 44 -11.67 0.05 -6.19
C LEU A 44 -11.59 -1.22 -5.33
N LEU A 45 -10.40 -1.59 -4.85
CA LEU A 45 -10.23 -2.74 -3.96
C LEU A 45 -11.00 -2.57 -2.64
N SER A 46 -10.95 -1.37 -2.05
CA SER A 46 -11.72 -1.04 -0.84
C SER A 46 -13.23 -1.09 -1.08
N PHE A 47 -13.66 -0.65 -2.25
CA PHE A 47 -15.06 -0.75 -2.69
C PHE A 47 -15.50 -2.21 -2.80
N LEU A 48 -14.73 -3.04 -3.51
CA LEU A 48 -14.99 -4.47 -3.65
C LEU A 48 -15.04 -5.17 -2.28
N LYS A 49 -14.07 -4.91 -1.41
CA LYS A 49 -14.07 -5.47 -0.05
C LYS A 49 -15.34 -5.13 0.70
N ARG A 50 -15.74 -3.87 0.72
CA ARG A 50 -16.92 -3.41 1.47
C ARG A 50 -18.21 -4.06 0.99
N ASN A 51 -18.35 -4.22 -0.33
CA ASN A 51 -19.60 -4.63 -0.92
C ASN A 51 -19.70 -6.13 -1.19
N TYR A 52 -18.56 -6.88 -1.25
CA TYR A 52 -18.58 -8.29 -1.68
C TYR A 52 -17.92 -9.28 -0.70
N SER A 53 -17.32 -8.81 0.44
CA SER A 53 -16.76 -9.75 1.42
C SER A 53 -17.82 -10.69 2.00
N HIS A 54 -19.06 -10.24 2.17
CA HIS A 54 -20.17 -11.08 2.62
C HIS A 54 -20.59 -12.15 1.60
N LEU A 55 -20.17 -12.02 0.34
CA LEU A 55 -20.40 -12.99 -0.74
C LEU A 55 -19.23 -13.96 -0.91
N GLY A 56 -18.20 -13.89 -0.05
CA GLY A 56 -17.05 -14.79 -0.07
C GLY A 56 -15.81 -14.22 -0.79
N LEU A 57 -15.74 -12.89 -1.04
CA LEU A 57 -14.52 -12.25 -1.48
C LEU A 57 -13.56 -12.06 -0.30
N GLU A 58 -12.40 -12.69 -0.38
CA GLU A 58 -11.27 -12.48 0.53
C GLU A 58 -10.30 -11.48 -0.08
N VAL A 59 -9.79 -10.56 0.75
CA VAL A 59 -8.86 -9.52 0.29
C VAL A 59 -7.55 -9.62 1.03
N THR A 60 -6.46 -9.72 0.28
CA THR A 60 -5.09 -9.87 0.78
C THR A 60 -4.14 -8.89 0.10
N ALA A 61 -2.93 -8.76 0.63
CA ALA A 61 -1.87 -8.01 -0.01
C ALA A 61 -0.53 -8.76 0.06
N SER A 62 0.42 -8.37 -0.79
CA SER A 62 1.78 -8.93 -0.78
C SER A 62 2.57 -8.50 0.46
N THR A 63 2.34 -7.28 0.98
CA THR A 63 3.07 -6.72 2.12
C THR A 63 2.18 -6.51 3.34
N GLY A 64 2.81 -6.49 4.54
CA GLY A 64 2.09 -6.25 5.78
C GLY A 64 1.45 -4.86 5.86
N ILE A 65 2.14 -3.82 5.38
CA ILE A 65 1.60 -2.44 5.37
C ILE A 65 0.37 -2.35 4.47
N ALA A 66 0.44 -2.87 3.25
CA ALA A 66 -0.70 -2.89 2.35
C ALA A 66 -1.86 -3.71 2.94
N ALA A 67 -1.56 -4.86 3.56
CA ALA A 67 -2.56 -5.71 4.22
C ALA A 67 -3.29 -4.98 5.37
N VAL A 68 -2.57 -4.22 6.21
CA VAL A 68 -3.18 -3.40 7.28
C VAL A 68 -4.04 -2.29 6.70
N ASN A 69 -3.56 -1.60 5.65
CA ASN A 69 -4.29 -0.50 5.01
C ASN A 69 -5.65 -0.95 4.43
N ILE A 70 -5.73 -2.17 3.91
CA ILE A 70 -6.98 -2.75 3.42
C ILE A 70 -7.78 -3.48 4.53
N GLY A 71 -7.28 -3.48 5.77
CA GLY A 71 -7.90 -4.20 6.90
C GLY A 71 -7.94 -5.71 6.70
N GLY A 72 -6.95 -6.26 5.99
CA GLY A 72 -6.85 -7.69 5.65
C GLY A 72 -5.61 -8.36 6.25
N SER A 73 -5.11 -9.38 5.56
CA SER A 73 -3.87 -10.08 5.91
C SER A 73 -2.96 -10.22 4.68
N THR A 74 -1.68 -10.51 4.91
CA THR A 74 -0.81 -10.83 3.77
C THR A 74 -1.24 -12.16 3.14
N ILE A 75 -1.05 -12.28 1.82
CA ILE A 75 -1.32 -13.53 1.10
C ILE A 75 -0.57 -14.70 1.71
N HIS A 76 0.67 -14.50 2.14
CA HIS A 76 1.49 -15.50 2.81
C HIS A 76 0.84 -16.04 4.11
N SER A 77 0.31 -15.13 4.92
CA SER A 77 -0.41 -15.50 6.16
C SER A 77 -1.81 -16.07 5.88
N TRP A 78 -2.49 -15.54 4.86
CA TRP A 78 -3.84 -15.98 4.49
C TRP A 78 -3.84 -17.40 3.95
N SER A 79 -2.88 -17.73 3.08
CA SER A 79 -2.72 -19.06 2.46
C SER A 79 -1.98 -20.06 3.34
N GLY A 80 -1.28 -19.60 4.39
CA GLY A 80 -0.48 -20.44 5.28
C GLY A 80 0.86 -20.91 4.73
N ILE A 81 1.31 -20.38 3.58
CA ILE A 81 2.60 -20.75 2.97
C ILE A 81 3.82 -20.22 3.75
N GLY A 82 3.60 -19.36 4.75
CA GLY A 82 4.69 -18.75 5.52
C GLY A 82 5.59 -17.87 4.64
N LEU A 83 6.90 -17.92 4.86
CA LEU A 83 7.86 -17.12 4.08
C LEU A 83 8.20 -17.74 2.70
N ALA A 84 7.57 -18.86 2.34
CA ALA A 84 7.82 -19.60 1.08
C ALA A 84 9.31 -19.93 0.85
N ASN A 85 10.05 -20.21 1.92
CA ASN A 85 11.49 -20.47 1.90
C ASN A 85 11.85 -21.97 2.06
N MET A 86 10.86 -22.83 1.93
CA MET A 86 11.00 -24.30 1.94
C MET A 86 10.64 -24.88 0.56
N PRO A 87 11.05 -26.11 0.26
CA PRO A 87 10.59 -26.82 -0.94
C PRO A 87 9.05 -26.85 -1.02
N ILE A 88 8.52 -26.74 -2.23
CA ILE A 88 7.07 -26.62 -2.48
C ILE A 88 6.31 -27.79 -1.85
N ASP A 89 6.78 -29.01 -2.02
CA ASP A 89 6.12 -30.22 -1.45
C ASP A 89 5.99 -30.14 0.07
N GLN A 90 7.04 -29.65 0.75
CA GLN A 90 7.00 -29.48 2.20
C GLN A 90 6.01 -28.37 2.62
N ILE A 91 5.91 -27.28 1.86
CA ILE A 91 4.92 -26.22 2.13
C ILE A 91 3.51 -26.80 1.98
N VAL A 92 3.26 -27.52 0.89
CA VAL A 92 1.97 -28.16 0.62
C VAL A 92 1.59 -29.16 1.70
N ASP A 93 2.52 -30.01 2.13
CA ASP A 93 2.27 -30.98 3.19
C ASP A 93 2.03 -30.30 4.54
N ASN A 94 2.77 -29.25 4.86
CA ASN A 94 2.58 -28.47 6.09
C ASN A 94 1.17 -27.88 6.22
N ILE A 95 0.52 -27.53 5.10
CA ILE A 95 -0.86 -27.03 5.09
C ILE A 95 -1.84 -28.05 5.69
N PHE A 96 -1.54 -29.35 5.59
CA PHE A 96 -2.40 -30.42 6.12
C PHE A 96 -2.15 -30.72 7.60
N THR A 97 -1.21 -30.05 8.26
CA THR A 97 -1.03 -30.18 9.71
C THR A 97 -2.24 -29.66 10.50
N PRO A 98 -2.52 -30.20 11.70
CA PRO A 98 -3.64 -29.74 12.54
C PRO A 98 -3.62 -28.23 12.83
N LYS A 99 -2.43 -27.64 12.94
CA LYS A 99 -2.23 -26.22 13.19
C LYS A 99 -2.86 -25.32 12.11
N LEU A 100 -2.93 -25.78 10.86
CA LEU A 100 -3.42 -25.01 9.72
C LEU A 100 -4.85 -25.42 9.28
N ASN A 101 -5.59 -26.16 10.11
CA ASN A 101 -6.99 -26.51 9.84
C ASN A 101 -7.86 -25.29 9.53
N ARG A 102 -7.69 -24.19 10.27
CA ARG A 102 -8.42 -22.94 10.07
C ARG A 102 -8.10 -22.30 8.71
N VAL A 103 -6.85 -22.38 8.28
CA VAL A 103 -6.40 -21.86 6.98
C VAL A 103 -7.05 -22.67 5.85
N ARG A 104 -6.99 -24.01 5.92
CA ARG A 104 -7.65 -24.88 4.92
C ARG A 104 -9.13 -24.61 4.79
N ARG A 105 -9.84 -24.48 5.93
CA ARG A 105 -11.29 -24.18 5.91
C ARG A 105 -11.55 -22.86 5.18
N LYS A 106 -10.77 -21.82 5.47
CA LYS A 106 -10.90 -20.52 4.83
C LYS A 106 -10.65 -20.59 3.32
N ILE A 107 -9.62 -21.29 2.87
CA ILE A 107 -9.35 -21.50 1.45
C ILE A 107 -10.50 -22.27 0.76
N LYS A 108 -11.08 -23.29 1.41
CA LYS A 108 -12.23 -24.03 0.88
C LYS A 108 -13.50 -23.18 0.76
N GLN A 109 -13.71 -22.25 1.69
CA GLN A 109 -14.93 -21.42 1.75
C GLN A 109 -14.86 -20.19 0.83
N ALA A 110 -13.65 -19.66 0.56
CA ALA A 110 -13.48 -18.49 -0.30
C ALA A 110 -14.05 -18.75 -1.71
N LYS A 111 -14.80 -17.79 -2.24
CA LYS A 111 -15.30 -17.79 -3.62
C LYS A 111 -14.42 -17.01 -4.56
N ALA A 112 -13.87 -15.89 -4.07
CA ALA A 112 -12.94 -15.06 -4.80
C ALA A 112 -11.81 -14.59 -3.87
N LEU A 113 -10.63 -14.33 -4.44
CA LEU A 113 -9.46 -13.84 -3.74
C LEU A 113 -8.85 -12.66 -4.49
N ALA A 114 -8.81 -11.52 -3.83
CA ALA A 114 -8.07 -10.35 -4.31
C ALA A 114 -6.69 -10.31 -3.66
N ILE A 115 -5.66 -10.02 -4.48
CA ILE A 115 -4.27 -9.84 -4.04
C ILE A 115 -3.80 -8.45 -4.47
N ASP A 116 -3.58 -7.56 -3.49
CA ASP A 116 -3.02 -6.22 -3.75
C ASP A 116 -1.49 -6.25 -3.83
N GLU A 117 -0.94 -5.28 -4.58
CA GLU A 117 0.50 -5.13 -4.82
C GLU A 117 1.14 -6.41 -5.40
N ILE A 118 0.50 -7.00 -6.42
CA ILE A 118 0.97 -8.24 -7.07
C ILE A 118 2.40 -8.12 -7.63
N SER A 119 2.88 -6.92 -7.93
CA SER A 119 4.25 -6.68 -8.40
C SER A 119 5.33 -7.17 -7.43
N MET A 120 4.98 -7.34 -6.16
CA MET A 120 5.89 -7.83 -5.11
C MET A 120 5.76 -9.34 -4.87
N ILE A 121 4.97 -10.05 -5.67
CA ILE A 121 4.84 -11.52 -5.66
C ILE A 121 5.63 -12.08 -6.82
N SER A 122 6.56 -13.01 -6.53
CA SER A 122 7.33 -13.69 -7.56
C SER A 122 6.54 -14.83 -8.22
N ALA A 123 7.04 -15.31 -9.37
CA ALA A 123 6.48 -16.46 -10.07
C ALA A 123 6.41 -17.70 -9.16
N GLU A 124 7.48 -17.96 -8.42
CA GLU A 124 7.57 -19.11 -7.50
C GLU A 124 6.49 -19.06 -6.40
N VAL A 125 6.25 -17.87 -5.85
CA VAL A 125 5.20 -17.71 -4.83
C VAL A 125 3.82 -17.95 -5.44
N LEU A 126 3.57 -17.47 -6.67
CA LEU A 126 2.30 -17.71 -7.36
C LEU A 126 2.08 -19.20 -7.65
N GLU A 127 3.14 -19.93 -8.04
CA GLU A 127 3.10 -21.39 -8.26
C GLU A 127 2.84 -22.15 -6.96
N ILE A 128 3.47 -21.75 -5.85
CA ILE A 128 3.19 -22.33 -4.52
C ILE A 128 1.72 -22.15 -4.16
N LEU A 129 1.17 -20.95 -4.35
CA LEU A 129 -0.23 -20.65 -4.08
C LEU A 129 -1.17 -21.54 -4.89
N ASP A 130 -0.90 -21.70 -6.18
CA ASP A 130 -1.68 -22.58 -7.06
C ASP A 130 -1.70 -24.02 -6.55
N GLN A 131 -0.55 -24.61 -6.24
CA GLN A 131 -0.45 -25.97 -5.76
C GLN A 131 -1.18 -26.16 -4.41
N VAL A 132 -1.01 -25.23 -3.48
CA VAL A 132 -1.74 -25.23 -2.20
C VAL A 132 -3.24 -25.17 -2.42
N PHE A 133 -3.71 -24.28 -3.29
CA PHE A 133 -5.15 -24.11 -3.50
C PHE A 133 -5.76 -25.30 -4.22
N ARG A 134 -5.10 -25.84 -5.27
CA ARG A 134 -5.55 -27.09 -5.92
C ARG A 134 -5.68 -28.24 -4.93
N ARG A 135 -4.66 -28.43 -4.09
CA ARG A 135 -4.66 -29.53 -3.11
C ARG A 135 -5.71 -29.34 -2.03
N VAL A 136 -5.85 -28.13 -1.48
CA VAL A 136 -6.83 -27.83 -0.42
C VAL A 136 -8.27 -27.90 -0.93
N ARG A 137 -8.53 -27.39 -2.13
CA ARG A 137 -9.88 -27.37 -2.73
C ARG A 137 -10.24 -28.64 -3.48
N GLU A 138 -9.27 -29.58 -3.60
CA GLU A 138 -9.44 -30.85 -4.32
C GLU A 138 -9.93 -30.62 -5.77
N ASN A 139 -9.37 -29.58 -6.41
CA ASN A 139 -9.73 -29.14 -7.75
C ASN A 139 -8.46 -28.81 -8.56
N ASN A 140 -8.30 -29.44 -9.72
CA ASN A 140 -7.13 -29.30 -10.60
C ASN A 140 -7.17 -28.06 -11.51
N ALA A 141 -8.25 -27.29 -11.52
CA ALA A 141 -8.28 -25.99 -12.22
C ALA A 141 -7.25 -25.01 -11.61
N PRO A 142 -6.76 -24.04 -12.39
CA PRO A 142 -5.86 -23.01 -11.88
C PRO A 142 -6.39 -22.39 -10.58
N MET A 143 -5.51 -22.20 -9.59
CA MET A 143 -5.84 -21.73 -8.23
C MET A 143 -6.94 -22.54 -7.53
N GLY A 144 -7.09 -23.85 -7.89
CA GLY A 144 -8.15 -24.69 -7.34
C GLY A 144 -9.56 -24.23 -7.71
N GLY A 145 -9.73 -23.56 -8.84
CA GLY A 145 -11.01 -22.99 -9.28
C GLY A 145 -11.49 -21.80 -8.43
N LEU A 146 -10.59 -21.12 -7.72
CA LEU A 146 -10.88 -19.88 -7.00
C LEU A 146 -10.81 -18.72 -7.99
N GLN A 147 -11.81 -17.84 -8.01
CA GLN A 147 -11.76 -16.62 -8.81
C GLN A 147 -10.67 -15.69 -8.25
N ILE A 148 -9.81 -15.16 -9.13
CA ILE A 148 -8.61 -14.40 -8.75
C ILE A 148 -8.69 -12.96 -9.28
N LEU A 149 -8.47 -11.99 -8.39
CA LEU A 149 -8.34 -10.58 -8.72
C LEU A 149 -6.94 -10.11 -8.31
N LEU A 150 -6.14 -9.71 -9.28
CA LEU A 150 -4.77 -9.25 -9.06
C LEU A 150 -4.72 -7.73 -9.24
N PHE A 151 -4.23 -7.01 -8.22
CA PHE A 151 -4.07 -5.56 -8.25
C PHE A 151 -2.60 -5.20 -8.19
N GLY A 152 -2.12 -4.32 -9.06
CA GLY A 152 -0.75 -3.83 -8.98
C GLY A 152 -0.23 -3.17 -10.23
N ASP A 153 1.06 -2.82 -10.16
CA ASP A 153 1.79 -2.18 -11.25
C ASP A 153 3.23 -2.70 -11.27
N PHE A 154 3.57 -3.55 -12.22
CA PHE A 154 4.91 -4.18 -12.34
C PHE A 154 6.02 -3.17 -12.68
N LEU A 155 5.69 -1.94 -13.04
CA LEU A 155 6.65 -0.86 -13.25
C LEU A 155 6.94 -0.07 -11.95
N GLN A 156 6.30 -0.44 -10.82
CA GLN A 156 6.64 0.02 -9.48
C GLN A 156 7.75 -0.87 -8.88
N LEU A 157 7.71 -1.08 -7.55
CA LEU A 157 8.74 -1.87 -6.88
C LEU A 157 8.57 -3.36 -7.17
N PRO A 158 9.66 -4.06 -7.55
CA PRO A 158 9.66 -5.50 -7.75
C PRO A 158 9.66 -6.26 -6.43
N PRO A 159 9.54 -7.61 -6.47
CA PRO A 159 9.71 -8.45 -5.29
C PRO A 159 11.02 -8.17 -4.55
N ILE A 160 10.96 -8.22 -3.21
CA ILE A 160 12.16 -8.00 -2.38
C ILE A 160 13.06 -9.23 -2.48
N ASN A 161 14.19 -9.06 -3.12
CA ASN A 161 15.18 -10.10 -3.23
C ASN A 161 16.10 -10.13 -1.99
N ARG A 162 15.89 -11.11 -1.10
CA ARG A 162 16.71 -11.30 0.10
C ARG A 162 17.98 -12.09 -0.13
N SER A 163 18.06 -12.85 -1.22
CA SER A 163 19.15 -13.80 -1.50
C SER A 163 20.12 -13.34 -2.59
N GLY A 164 19.90 -12.16 -3.21
CA GLY A 164 20.71 -11.69 -4.34
C GLY A 164 20.50 -12.50 -5.64
N GLN A 165 19.57 -13.46 -5.65
CA GLN A 165 19.21 -14.21 -6.85
C GLN A 165 18.25 -13.41 -7.74
N ASN A 166 18.26 -13.67 -9.03
CA ASN A 166 17.24 -13.12 -9.93
C ASN A 166 15.87 -13.67 -9.53
N PHE A 167 14.86 -12.82 -9.55
CA PHE A 167 13.47 -13.23 -9.38
C PHE A 167 12.78 -13.17 -10.74
N ASN A 168 11.76 -14.02 -10.93
CA ASN A 168 10.81 -13.90 -12.02
C ASN A 168 9.54 -13.21 -11.50
N PHE A 169 8.97 -12.31 -12.29
CA PHE A 169 7.67 -11.72 -11.96
C PHE A 169 6.56 -12.77 -12.03
N SER A 170 5.49 -12.55 -11.27
CA SER A 170 4.33 -13.44 -11.29
C SER A 170 3.72 -13.63 -12.69
N PHE A 171 3.79 -12.62 -13.57
CA PHE A 171 3.33 -12.74 -14.99
C PHE A 171 4.20 -13.66 -15.85
N GLU A 172 5.41 -14.02 -15.42
CA GLU A 172 6.29 -14.97 -16.14
C GLU A 172 5.96 -16.43 -15.81
N SER A 173 5.14 -16.68 -14.77
CA SER A 173 4.74 -18.04 -14.38
C SER A 173 3.74 -18.66 -15.36
N GLU A 174 3.77 -20.00 -15.49
CA GLU A 174 2.76 -20.73 -16.25
C GLU A 174 1.34 -20.56 -15.65
N ILE A 175 1.25 -20.36 -14.35
CA ILE A 175 -0.04 -20.15 -13.68
C ILE A 175 -0.69 -18.87 -14.15
N TRP A 176 0.07 -17.77 -14.27
CA TRP A 176 -0.43 -16.51 -14.80
C TRP A 176 -1.07 -16.68 -16.19
N LYS A 177 -0.40 -17.41 -17.08
CA LYS A 177 -0.90 -17.68 -18.44
C LYS A 177 -2.18 -18.53 -18.42
N ASN A 178 -2.25 -19.50 -17.51
CA ASN A 178 -3.38 -20.42 -17.39
C ASN A 178 -4.60 -19.83 -16.66
N LEU A 179 -4.48 -18.66 -16.01
CA LEU A 179 -5.57 -18.00 -15.30
C LEU A 179 -6.58 -17.35 -16.22
N ASP A 180 -6.27 -17.18 -17.52
CA ASP A 180 -7.14 -16.47 -18.49
C ASP A 180 -7.63 -15.12 -17.96
N LEU A 181 -6.66 -14.28 -17.58
CA LEU A 181 -6.91 -13.01 -16.92
C LEU A 181 -7.48 -11.97 -17.87
N GLU A 182 -8.65 -11.43 -17.56
CA GLU A 182 -9.13 -10.21 -18.18
C GLU A 182 -8.36 -9.01 -17.63
N ILE A 183 -7.77 -8.19 -18.50
CA ILE A 183 -6.83 -7.13 -18.07
C ILE A 183 -7.49 -5.76 -18.19
N PHE A 184 -7.50 -5.02 -17.08
CA PHE A 184 -7.98 -3.65 -17.00
C PHE A 184 -6.85 -2.69 -16.63
N ALA A 185 -6.46 -1.85 -17.57
CA ALA A 185 -5.53 -0.76 -17.34
C ALA A 185 -6.30 0.51 -16.97
N LEU A 186 -6.26 0.92 -15.68
CA LEU A 186 -6.89 2.16 -15.23
C LEU A 186 -6.02 3.35 -15.66
N GLU A 187 -6.53 4.15 -16.57
CA GLU A 187 -5.81 5.27 -17.19
C GLU A 187 -6.04 6.60 -16.46
N GLU A 188 -7.19 6.77 -15.83
CA GLU A 188 -7.54 8.00 -15.13
C GLU A 188 -6.69 8.17 -13.87
N ILE A 189 -6.03 9.32 -13.74
CA ILE A 189 -5.18 9.65 -12.60
C ILE A 189 -5.90 10.63 -11.70
N PHE A 190 -6.17 10.21 -10.47
CA PHE A 190 -6.89 11.02 -9.45
C PHE A 190 -5.95 11.79 -8.50
N ARG A 191 -4.68 11.43 -8.45
CA ARG A 191 -3.71 12.01 -7.51
C ARG A 191 -3.14 13.34 -7.97
N GLN A 192 -2.81 13.44 -9.25
CA GLN A 192 -2.22 14.60 -9.89
C GLN A 192 -3.20 15.23 -10.87
N SER A 193 -3.24 16.57 -10.94
CA SER A 193 -4.04 17.31 -11.92
C SER A 193 -3.20 17.98 -13.01
N ASP A 194 -1.89 18.13 -12.78
CA ASP A 194 -0.97 18.73 -13.76
C ASP A 194 -0.61 17.72 -14.85
N GLN A 195 -1.09 17.97 -16.07
CA GLN A 195 -0.88 17.10 -17.23
C GLN A 195 0.60 16.98 -17.62
N LYS A 196 1.41 18.04 -17.43
CA LYS A 196 2.85 17.99 -17.68
C LYS A 196 3.53 17.03 -16.72
N PHE A 197 3.18 17.11 -15.44
CA PHE A 197 3.75 16.22 -14.42
C PHE A 197 3.27 14.75 -14.61
N ILE A 198 2.01 14.53 -14.98
CA ILE A 198 1.49 13.21 -15.33
C ILE A 198 2.28 12.61 -16.50
N LYS A 199 2.57 13.39 -17.56
CA LYS A 199 3.42 12.96 -18.70
C LYS A 199 4.80 12.54 -18.21
N ILE A 200 5.48 13.37 -17.40
CA ILE A 200 6.80 13.06 -16.83
C ILE A 200 6.77 11.75 -16.07
N LEU A 201 5.77 11.56 -15.20
CA LEU A 201 5.60 10.32 -14.41
C LEU A 201 5.37 9.09 -15.30
N ASN A 202 4.58 9.22 -16.38
CA ASN A 202 4.37 8.13 -17.33
C ASN A 202 5.66 7.80 -18.08
N ASN A 203 6.40 8.79 -18.57
CA ASN A 203 7.68 8.57 -19.23
C ASN A 203 8.71 7.94 -18.29
N LEU A 204 8.76 8.39 -17.04
CA LEU A 204 9.60 7.84 -15.99
C LEU A 204 9.24 6.37 -15.69
N ARG A 205 7.93 6.07 -15.61
CA ARG A 205 7.40 4.73 -15.36
C ARG A 205 7.90 3.72 -16.41
N PHE A 206 7.95 4.12 -17.69
CA PHE A 206 8.44 3.30 -18.79
C PHE A 206 9.94 3.44 -19.08
N GLY A 207 10.67 4.27 -18.33
CA GLY A 207 12.10 4.53 -18.57
C GLY A 207 12.36 5.28 -19.89
N LYS A 208 11.44 6.14 -20.34
CA LYS A 208 11.46 6.84 -21.63
C LYS A 208 11.48 8.36 -21.45
N LEU A 209 12.25 8.88 -20.46
CA LEU A 209 12.38 10.32 -20.25
C LEU A 209 12.98 11.00 -21.48
N ASP A 210 12.27 11.97 -22.03
CA ASP A 210 12.76 12.85 -23.10
C ASP A 210 13.57 14.03 -22.50
N GLU A 211 14.14 14.86 -23.35
CA GLU A 211 14.96 16.01 -22.91
C GLU A 211 14.13 17.01 -22.09
N SER A 212 12.89 17.27 -22.50
CA SER A 212 12.01 18.20 -21.77
C SER A 212 11.64 17.69 -20.37
N ASP A 213 11.53 16.36 -20.22
CA ASP A 213 11.27 15.73 -18.91
C ASP A 213 12.50 15.87 -18.00
N ARG A 214 13.69 15.67 -18.56
CA ARG A 214 14.97 15.83 -17.82
C ARG A 214 15.18 17.27 -17.36
N GLU A 215 15.01 18.24 -18.26
CA GLU A 215 15.07 19.66 -17.91
C GLU A 215 14.08 20.03 -16.80
N ALA A 216 12.85 19.51 -16.87
CA ALA A 216 11.84 19.72 -15.83
C ALA A 216 12.26 19.16 -14.48
N LEU A 217 12.86 17.96 -14.44
CA LEU A 217 13.38 17.36 -13.20
C LEU A 217 14.63 18.11 -12.71
N GLU A 218 15.53 18.52 -13.60
CA GLU A 218 16.71 19.32 -13.26
C GLU A 218 16.35 20.68 -12.68
N SER A 219 15.27 21.31 -13.14
CA SER A 219 14.75 22.55 -12.56
C SER A 219 14.40 22.42 -11.07
N ARG A 220 14.23 21.18 -10.58
CA ARG A 220 13.96 20.88 -9.19
C ARG A 220 15.21 20.55 -8.36
N LEU A 221 16.40 20.51 -9.01
CA LEU A 221 17.68 20.33 -8.33
C LEU A 221 17.95 21.50 -7.39
N LYS A 222 18.25 21.17 -6.10
CA LYS A 222 18.56 22.17 -5.06
C LYS A 222 17.52 23.30 -4.95
N ALA A 223 16.30 23.04 -5.43
CA ALA A 223 15.20 23.98 -5.26
C ALA A 223 15.03 24.28 -3.77
N LYS A 224 14.89 25.57 -3.43
CA LYS A 224 14.68 25.99 -2.04
C LYS A 224 13.20 26.14 -1.79
N ASP A 225 12.74 25.55 -0.71
CA ASP A 225 11.41 25.84 -0.18
C ASP A 225 11.48 27.12 0.67
N ASN A 226 11.15 28.24 0.06
CA ASN A 226 11.24 29.55 0.70
C ASN A 226 10.12 29.85 1.70
N ASN A 227 9.16 28.93 1.88
CA ASN A 227 7.94 29.19 2.66
C ASN A 227 7.68 28.08 3.68
N CYS A 228 8.57 27.92 4.70
CA CYS A 228 8.63 26.63 5.35
C CYS A 228 8.59 26.60 6.85
N ALA A 229 7.36 26.65 7.37
CA ALA A 229 7.08 25.99 8.65
C ALA A 229 7.10 24.44 8.49
N ILE A 230 6.67 23.88 7.33
CA ILE A 230 6.66 22.44 7.03
C ILE A 230 7.72 22.14 5.96
N LYS A 231 8.75 21.39 6.32
CA LYS A 231 9.83 20.98 5.42
C LYS A 231 9.36 19.85 4.48
N PRO A 232 9.92 19.72 3.27
CA PRO A 232 9.71 18.55 2.43
C PRO A 232 10.07 17.25 3.16
N THR A 233 9.24 16.21 3.04
CA THR A 233 9.54 14.90 3.63
C THR A 233 10.65 14.22 2.83
N ILE A 234 11.76 13.86 3.48
CA ILE A 234 12.88 13.16 2.86
C ILE A 234 12.48 11.71 2.59
N LEU A 235 12.46 11.32 1.31
CA LEU A 235 12.25 9.94 0.89
C LEU A 235 13.60 9.25 0.72
N THR A 236 13.82 8.19 1.48
CA THR A 236 15.08 7.42 1.47
C THR A 236 14.81 5.91 1.33
N THR A 237 15.86 5.16 1.07
CA THR A 237 15.79 3.71 0.82
C THR A 237 15.88 2.87 2.10
N HIS A 238 16.44 3.40 3.19
CA HIS A 238 16.79 2.65 4.40
C HIS A 238 16.08 3.16 5.66
N ASN A 239 15.46 2.23 6.43
CA ASN A 239 14.77 2.55 7.69
C ASN A 239 15.70 3.21 8.73
N VAL A 240 16.94 2.75 8.86
CA VAL A 240 17.91 3.29 9.84
C VAL A 240 18.17 4.79 9.59
N LYS A 241 18.25 5.21 8.31
CA LYS A 241 18.41 6.61 7.95
C LYS A 241 17.18 7.44 8.33
N VAL A 242 15.98 6.88 8.14
CA VAL A 242 14.70 7.51 8.53
C VAL A 242 14.62 7.73 10.04
N GLU A 243 14.88 6.71 10.83
CA GLU A 243 14.84 6.79 12.29
C GLU A 243 15.81 7.83 12.80
N LYS A 244 17.05 7.80 12.28
CA LYS A 244 18.09 8.78 12.65
C LYS A 244 17.64 10.22 12.36
N ILE A 245 17.15 10.51 11.15
CA ILE A 245 16.72 11.87 10.76
C ILE A 245 15.57 12.33 11.67
N ASN A 246 14.53 11.50 11.84
CA ASN A 246 13.37 11.86 12.65
C ASN A 246 13.74 12.08 14.12
N ASP A 247 14.59 11.25 14.70
CA ASP A 247 15.07 11.40 16.09
C ASP A 247 15.96 12.64 16.26
N GLU A 248 16.85 12.93 15.32
CA GLU A 248 17.71 14.11 15.36
C GLU A 248 16.89 15.41 15.26
N GLU A 249 15.91 15.47 14.37
CA GLU A 249 15.05 16.64 14.24
C GLU A 249 14.15 16.82 15.49
N LEU A 250 13.61 15.75 16.05
CA LEU A 250 12.82 15.78 17.28
C LEU A 250 13.66 16.24 18.49
N LYS A 251 14.92 15.82 18.58
CA LYS A 251 15.85 16.24 19.66
C LYS A 251 16.18 17.72 19.61
N LYS A 252 16.24 18.34 18.43
CA LYS A 252 16.50 19.79 18.26
C LYS A 252 15.40 20.67 18.86
N ILE A 253 14.19 20.13 19.04
CA ILE A 253 13.05 20.87 19.58
C ILE A 253 13.17 20.94 21.12
N PRO A 254 13.21 22.15 21.73
CA PRO A 254 13.45 22.33 23.17
C PRO A 254 12.21 22.03 24.05
N HIS A 255 11.02 21.80 23.45
CA HIS A 255 9.79 21.54 24.18
C HIS A 255 9.77 20.15 24.82
N PRO A 256 9.00 19.95 25.92
CA PRO A 256 8.83 18.66 26.55
C PRO A 256 8.19 17.65 25.58
N GLU A 257 8.56 16.39 25.75
CA GLU A 257 8.06 15.28 24.95
C GLU A 257 6.77 14.72 25.55
N VAL A 258 5.76 14.52 24.69
CA VAL A 258 4.53 13.80 25.01
C VAL A 258 4.55 12.47 24.25
N VAL A 259 4.28 11.38 25.00
CA VAL A 259 4.32 10.02 24.45
C VAL A 259 2.91 9.45 24.42
N HIS A 260 2.49 8.97 23.25
CA HIS A 260 1.23 8.25 23.07
C HIS A 260 1.55 6.77 22.85
N GLN A 261 1.02 5.91 23.72
CA GLN A 261 1.19 4.47 23.62
C GLN A 261 0.03 3.86 22.86
N ALA A 262 0.33 2.97 21.91
CA ALA A 262 -0.68 2.21 21.18
C ALA A 262 -1.31 1.14 22.08
N GLU A 263 -2.62 0.98 21.98
CA GLU A 263 -3.41 -0.04 22.67
C GLU A 263 -3.80 -1.14 21.69
N TYR A 264 -3.36 -2.37 21.94
CA TYR A 264 -3.64 -3.54 21.11
C TYR A 264 -4.72 -4.39 21.77
N PHE A 265 -5.66 -4.90 20.99
CA PHE A 265 -6.75 -5.75 21.48
C PHE A 265 -7.12 -6.86 20.49
N GLY A 266 -7.85 -7.88 20.98
CA GLY A 266 -8.32 -9.03 20.20
C GLY A 266 -7.33 -10.20 20.20
N SER A 267 -7.30 -10.97 19.12
CA SER A 267 -6.48 -12.18 18.99
C SER A 267 -4.97 -11.86 19.08
N PRO A 268 -4.19 -12.56 19.94
CA PRO A 268 -2.76 -12.26 20.14
C PRO A 268 -1.92 -12.30 18.85
N ASP A 269 -2.13 -13.29 17.99
CA ASP A 269 -1.39 -13.43 16.73
C ASP A 269 -1.67 -12.27 15.79
N ARG A 270 -2.91 -11.77 15.75
CA ARG A 270 -3.33 -10.65 14.92
C ARG A 270 -2.88 -9.31 15.51
N ALA A 271 -2.89 -9.18 16.83
CA ALA A 271 -2.33 -8.02 17.51
C ALA A 271 -0.82 -7.90 17.24
N GLU A 272 -0.08 -9.01 17.31
CA GLU A 272 1.36 -9.03 16.97
C GLU A 272 1.59 -8.73 15.47
N PHE A 273 0.73 -9.19 14.58
CA PHE A 273 0.77 -8.81 13.17
C PHE A 273 0.59 -7.29 12.99
N LEU A 274 -0.40 -6.68 13.65
CA LEU A 274 -0.62 -5.22 13.63
C LEU A 274 0.59 -4.47 14.19
N LYS A 275 1.17 -4.93 15.29
CA LYS A 275 2.35 -4.32 15.90
C LYS A 275 3.55 -4.25 14.94
N LYS A 276 3.73 -5.27 14.10
CA LYS A 276 4.85 -5.34 13.14
C LYS A 276 4.57 -4.58 11.84
N ASN A 277 3.32 -4.47 11.43
CA ASN A 277 2.97 -4.06 10.06
C ASN A 277 2.14 -2.77 10.00
N CYS A 278 1.51 -2.32 11.09
CA CYS A 278 0.83 -1.05 11.11
C CYS A 278 1.83 0.12 11.03
N MET A 279 1.47 1.17 10.30
CA MET A 279 2.26 2.41 10.28
C MET A 279 2.18 3.15 11.62
N ALA A 280 1.11 2.97 12.40
CA ALA A 280 0.97 3.53 13.74
C ALA A 280 2.08 3.00 14.65
N GLN A 281 2.86 3.91 15.21
CA GLN A 281 4.00 3.56 16.07
C GLN A 281 3.50 3.05 17.43
N GLN A 282 4.16 2.03 17.97
CA GLN A 282 3.85 1.53 19.31
C GLN A 282 4.00 2.63 20.38
N LEU A 283 5.04 3.44 20.26
CA LEU A 283 5.27 4.63 21.06
C LEU A 283 5.44 5.83 20.11
N LEU A 284 4.44 6.67 20.04
CA LEU A 284 4.49 7.90 19.25
C LEU A 284 4.98 9.03 20.16
N ARG A 285 6.17 9.53 19.87
CA ARG A 285 6.84 10.61 20.62
C ARG A 285 6.67 11.93 19.86
N LEU A 286 6.04 12.90 20.48
CA LEU A 286 5.75 14.21 19.89
C LEU A 286 6.21 15.36 20.80
N LYS A 287 6.53 16.50 20.18
CA LYS A 287 6.80 17.76 20.86
C LYS A 287 6.08 18.89 20.15
N VAL A 288 5.71 19.96 20.84
CA VAL A 288 5.24 21.19 20.17
C VAL A 288 6.33 21.64 19.18
N GLY A 289 5.95 21.89 17.93
CA GLY A 289 6.87 22.18 16.83
C GLY A 289 7.28 20.96 16.00
N ALA A 290 6.92 19.73 16.40
CA ALA A 290 7.24 18.54 15.63
C ALA A 290 6.45 18.49 14.31
N GLN A 291 7.14 18.13 13.22
CA GLN A 291 6.52 17.88 11.93
C GLN A 291 5.95 16.48 11.91
N VAL A 292 4.68 16.38 11.58
CA VAL A 292 3.93 15.12 11.55
C VAL A 292 3.20 14.92 10.24
N MET A 293 2.82 13.67 10.00
CA MET A 293 2.01 13.25 8.86
C MET A 293 0.82 12.45 9.35
N MET A 294 -0.34 12.74 8.78
CA MET A 294 -1.55 11.94 8.95
C MET A 294 -1.39 10.60 8.23
N ILE A 295 -1.77 9.50 8.90
CA ILE A 295 -1.70 8.14 8.34
C ILE A 295 -3.07 7.45 8.20
N LYS A 296 -4.15 8.25 8.22
CA LYS A 296 -5.53 7.82 7.98
C LYS A 296 -6.33 8.87 7.21
N ASN A 297 -7.46 8.45 6.65
CA ASN A 297 -8.34 9.31 5.86
C ASN A 297 -9.56 9.81 6.65
N THR A 298 -9.51 9.87 7.97
CA THR A 298 -10.65 10.19 8.83
C THR A 298 -11.19 11.61 8.63
N TYR A 299 -10.32 12.55 8.27
CA TYR A 299 -10.66 13.98 8.16
C TYR A 299 -10.70 14.46 6.68
N GLN A 300 -11.19 13.61 5.76
CA GLN A 300 -11.29 13.94 4.33
C GLN A 300 -12.19 15.15 4.05
N LYS A 301 -13.27 15.33 4.82
CA LYS A 301 -14.18 16.48 4.69
C LYS A 301 -13.48 17.82 4.99
N GLU A 302 -12.45 17.77 5.80
CA GLU A 302 -11.58 18.91 6.14
C GLU A 302 -10.43 19.06 5.14
N GLY A 303 -10.34 18.20 4.12
CA GLY A 303 -9.26 18.17 3.14
C GLY A 303 -7.97 17.55 3.67
N ILE A 304 -8.05 16.80 4.78
CA ILE A 304 -6.90 16.12 5.40
C ILE A 304 -7.03 14.64 5.11
N ILE A 305 -6.04 14.11 4.42
CA ILE A 305 -5.96 12.73 3.96
C ILE A 305 -4.66 12.06 4.43
N ASN A 306 -4.58 10.77 4.22
CA ASN A 306 -3.34 10.02 4.45
C ASN A 306 -2.18 10.60 3.62
N GLY A 307 -1.12 11.05 4.30
CA GLY A 307 0.01 11.79 3.74
C GLY A 307 -0.02 13.31 4.00
N SER A 308 -1.11 13.88 4.51
CA SER A 308 -1.20 15.31 4.85
C SER A 308 -0.22 15.66 5.96
N LEU A 309 0.62 16.68 5.69
CA LEU A 309 1.63 17.17 6.61
C LEU A 309 1.08 18.26 7.54
N GLY A 310 1.60 18.33 8.75
CA GLY A 310 1.26 19.36 9.73
C GLY A 310 2.34 19.53 10.79
N ILE A 311 2.14 20.53 11.65
CA ILE A 311 3.01 20.83 12.80
C ILE A 311 2.20 20.73 14.07
N VAL A 312 2.74 20.09 15.09
CA VAL A 312 2.16 20.08 16.43
C VAL A 312 2.23 21.49 17.00
N ARG A 313 1.07 22.10 17.27
CA ARG A 313 0.99 23.44 17.87
C ARG A 313 0.79 23.41 19.36
N ASP A 314 0.08 22.40 19.86
CA ASP A 314 -0.25 22.26 21.28
C ASP A 314 -0.70 20.81 21.58
N PHE A 315 -1.00 20.55 22.85
CA PHE A 315 -1.66 19.33 23.31
C PHE A 315 -2.90 19.69 24.12
N SER A 316 -4.02 18.99 23.90
CA SER A 316 -5.28 19.24 24.62
C SER A 316 -5.14 18.99 26.12
N SER A 317 -5.72 19.87 26.95
CA SER A 317 -5.54 19.89 28.41
C SER A 317 -6.02 18.62 29.13
N LYS A 318 -7.08 17.95 28.63
CA LYS A 318 -7.68 16.80 29.32
C LYS A 318 -7.07 15.44 28.97
N LYS A 319 -6.66 15.25 27.70
CA LYS A 319 -6.23 13.95 27.19
C LYS A 319 -4.87 14.00 26.49
N SER A 320 -4.21 15.16 26.52
CA SER A 320 -2.92 15.41 25.87
C SER A 320 -2.92 15.04 24.36
N TYR A 321 -4.10 15.08 23.71
CA TYR A 321 -4.17 14.83 22.27
C TYR A 321 -3.50 15.97 21.51
N PRO A 322 -2.70 15.66 20.45
CA PRO A 322 -1.98 16.69 19.72
C PRO A 322 -2.94 17.58 18.91
N VAL A 323 -2.70 18.88 18.97
CA VAL A 323 -3.35 19.90 18.16
C VAL A 323 -2.42 20.19 16.99
N ILE A 324 -2.88 19.90 15.78
CA ILE A 324 -2.07 19.97 14.56
C ILE A 324 -2.57 21.11 13.68
N GLU A 325 -1.66 21.98 13.26
CA GLU A 325 -1.88 22.88 12.14
C GLU A 325 -1.36 22.20 10.87
N PHE A 326 -2.28 21.85 9.97
CA PHE A 326 -1.99 21.20 8.71
C PHE A 326 -1.55 22.19 7.62
N ALA A 327 -0.89 21.69 6.57
CA ALA A 327 -0.40 22.51 5.45
C ALA A 327 -1.52 23.31 4.76
N ASN A 328 -2.77 22.88 4.81
CA ASN A 328 -3.94 23.62 4.30
C ASN A 328 -4.46 24.70 5.24
N GLY A 329 -3.75 25.00 6.33
CA GLY A 329 -4.09 26.02 7.33
C GLY A 329 -5.15 25.60 8.36
N LYS A 330 -5.70 24.40 8.27
CA LYS A 330 -6.66 23.90 9.27
C LYS A 330 -5.96 23.44 10.54
N ILE A 331 -6.57 23.74 11.68
CA ILE A 331 -6.09 23.33 13.00
C ILE A 331 -7.09 22.34 13.58
N LEU A 332 -6.63 21.12 13.87
CA LEU A 332 -7.46 20.06 14.44
C LEU A 332 -6.77 19.39 15.63
N THR A 333 -7.59 18.99 16.61
CA THR A 333 -7.16 18.08 17.67
C THR A 333 -7.32 16.64 17.18
N ILE A 334 -6.23 15.87 17.15
CA ILE A 334 -6.21 14.53 16.60
C ILE A 334 -6.32 13.51 17.74
N ALA A 335 -7.44 12.82 17.80
CA ALA A 335 -7.69 11.74 18.76
C ALA A 335 -7.15 10.40 18.24
N PRO A 336 -6.94 9.39 19.12
CA PRO A 336 -6.65 8.03 18.70
C PRO A 336 -7.73 7.47 17.78
N GLU A 337 -7.27 6.69 16.81
CA GLU A 337 -8.06 6.00 15.80
C GLU A 337 -7.72 4.52 15.81
N GLU A 338 -8.64 3.69 15.32
CA GLU A 338 -8.46 2.24 15.33
C GLU A 338 -8.11 1.69 13.94
N TRP A 339 -7.11 0.82 13.85
CA TRP A 339 -6.88 -0.05 12.71
C TRP A 339 -7.40 -1.42 13.08
N LEU A 340 -8.38 -1.90 12.32
CA LEU A 340 -9.11 -3.13 12.61
C LEU A 340 -8.78 -4.21 11.59
N ILE A 341 -8.62 -5.44 12.07
CA ILE A 341 -8.70 -6.64 11.25
C ILE A 341 -10.08 -7.21 11.46
N GLU A 342 -10.91 -7.08 10.45
CA GLU A 342 -12.30 -7.54 10.48
C GLU A 342 -12.45 -8.87 9.73
N LYS A 343 -13.39 -9.65 10.15
CA LYS A 343 -13.74 -10.93 9.56
C LYS A 343 -15.25 -11.10 9.49
N PHE A 344 -15.73 -11.67 8.40
CA PHE A 344 -17.12 -12.08 8.29
C PHE A 344 -17.35 -13.42 9.00
N ASP A 345 -18.34 -13.48 9.87
CA ASP A 345 -18.81 -14.70 10.51
C ASP A 345 -19.98 -15.27 9.69
N GLU A 346 -19.74 -16.37 9.00
CA GLU A 346 -20.74 -16.97 8.10
C GLU A 346 -21.94 -17.55 8.84
N GLU A 347 -21.76 -18.02 10.09
CA GLU A 347 -22.85 -18.58 10.90
C GLU A 347 -23.76 -17.47 11.39
N LYS A 348 -23.17 -16.36 11.87
CA LYS A 348 -23.91 -15.23 12.41
C LYS A 348 -24.30 -14.19 11.37
N LYS A 349 -23.75 -14.28 10.14
CA LYS A 349 -23.93 -13.28 9.06
C LYS A 349 -23.54 -11.85 9.45
N ILE A 350 -22.50 -11.69 10.28
CA ILE A 350 -22.03 -10.39 10.76
C ILE A 350 -20.53 -10.23 10.54
N MET A 351 -20.09 -8.98 10.32
CA MET A 351 -18.68 -8.62 10.45
C MET A 351 -18.31 -8.49 11.93
N PHE A 352 -17.18 -9.04 12.32
CA PHE A 352 -16.63 -8.86 13.67
C PHE A 352 -15.15 -8.50 13.63
N THR A 353 -14.70 -7.75 14.63
CA THR A 353 -13.30 -7.38 14.78
C THR A 353 -12.52 -8.55 15.40
N GLU A 354 -11.58 -9.11 14.65
CA GLU A 354 -10.68 -10.19 15.13
C GLU A 354 -9.56 -9.62 16.01
N ALA A 355 -9.03 -8.44 15.64
CA ALA A 355 -8.05 -7.68 16.43
C ALA A 355 -8.01 -6.22 15.97
N GLY A 356 -7.43 -5.36 16.78
CA GLY A 356 -7.22 -3.97 16.45
C GLY A 356 -6.07 -3.33 17.21
N VAL A 357 -5.68 -2.15 16.75
CA VAL A 357 -4.78 -1.24 17.46
C VAL A 357 -5.39 0.16 17.46
N SER A 358 -5.42 0.78 18.63
CA SER A 358 -5.81 2.18 18.82
C SER A 358 -4.56 3.03 19.05
N GLN A 359 -4.38 4.06 18.23
CA GLN A 359 -3.25 5.01 18.35
C GLN A 359 -3.63 6.34 17.69
N VAL A 360 -3.00 7.42 18.10
CA VAL A 360 -3.06 8.70 17.37
C VAL A 360 -2.54 8.48 15.95
N PRO A 361 -3.33 8.83 14.90
CA PRO A 361 -3.01 8.48 13.51
C PRO A 361 -1.96 9.41 12.89
N LEU A 362 -0.86 9.61 13.60
CA LEU A 362 0.26 10.46 13.21
C LEU A 362 1.59 9.71 13.27
N ILE A 363 2.53 10.13 12.43
CA ILE A 363 3.95 9.75 12.50
C ILE A 363 4.82 11.00 12.37
N LEU A 364 6.06 10.96 12.84
CA LEU A 364 7.06 11.97 12.51
C LEU A 364 7.33 11.95 11.01
N ALA A 365 7.45 13.12 10.40
CA ALA A 365 7.41 13.27 8.94
C ALA A 365 8.56 14.08 8.33
N TRP A 366 9.71 14.17 8.98
CA TRP A 366 10.90 14.73 8.36
C TRP A 366 11.51 13.77 7.35
N ALA A 367 11.42 12.45 7.62
CA ALA A 367 11.85 11.42 6.68
C ALA A 367 10.95 10.19 6.73
N MET A 368 10.86 9.47 5.60
CA MET A 368 10.26 8.13 5.51
C MET A 368 10.90 7.31 4.40
N THR A 369 10.68 6.01 4.38
CA THR A 369 11.19 5.17 3.28
C THR A 369 10.27 5.24 2.06
N ILE A 370 10.87 5.09 0.86
CA ILE A 370 10.12 5.01 -0.40
C ILE A 370 9.10 3.87 -0.34
N HIS A 371 9.44 2.72 0.26
CA HIS A 371 8.51 1.60 0.42
C HIS A 371 7.29 1.97 1.29
N LYS A 372 7.51 2.63 2.44
CA LYS A 372 6.42 3.05 3.33
C LYS A 372 5.59 4.19 2.74
N SER A 373 6.14 4.96 1.78
CA SER A 373 5.39 6.01 1.08
C SER A 373 4.46 5.46 0.00
N GLN A 374 4.57 4.17 -0.36
CA GLN A 374 3.69 3.55 -1.34
C GLN A 374 2.23 3.67 -0.91
N GLY A 375 1.35 4.06 -1.84
CA GLY A 375 -0.05 4.37 -1.51
C GLY A 375 -0.32 5.78 -0.96
N LEU A 376 0.69 6.48 -0.40
CA LEU A 376 0.52 7.83 0.14
C LEU A 376 0.51 8.90 -0.95
N THR A 377 -0.04 10.05 -0.60
CA THR A 377 0.03 11.28 -1.39
C THR A 377 0.65 12.39 -0.53
N LEU A 378 1.76 12.94 -0.98
CA LEU A 378 2.56 13.92 -0.24
C LEU A 378 2.55 15.26 -0.97
N ASP A 379 2.37 16.35 -0.23
CA ASP A 379 2.39 17.69 -0.84
C ASP A 379 3.82 18.11 -1.24
N LYS A 380 4.81 17.78 -0.39
CA LYS A 380 6.22 18.11 -0.62
C LYS A 380 7.12 16.92 -0.26
N ILE A 381 8.00 16.56 -1.19
CA ILE A 381 9.01 15.51 -1.00
C ILE A 381 10.41 16.01 -1.31
N SER A 382 11.40 15.51 -0.58
CA SER A 382 12.82 15.63 -0.94
C SER A 382 13.39 14.25 -1.20
N CYS A 383 14.17 14.07 -2.26
CA CYS A 383 14.78 12.80 -2.59
C CYS A 383 16.14 12.94 -3.26
N ASP A 384 17.00 11.98 -3.01
CA ASP A 384 18.24 11.79 -3.74
C ASP A 384 18.02 10.71 -4.83
N LEU A 385 18.02 11.13 -6.09
CA LEU A 385 17.84 10.24 -7.24
C LEU A 385 19.17 9.72 -7.81
N SER A 386 20.30 10.08 -7.21
CA SER A 386 21.60 9.48 -7.54
C SER A 386 21.85 8.17 -6.79
N ASP A 387 21.12 7.92 -5.70
CA ASP A 387 21.27 6.72 -4.84
C ASP A 387 20.16 5.66 -5.05
N VAL A 388 19.38 5.79 -6.14
CA VAL A 388 18.41 4.75 -6.52
C VAL A 388 19.13 3.51 -7.05
N PHE A 389 18.72 2.34 -6.56
CA PHE A 389 19.38 1.07 -6.89
C PHE A 389 18.44 0.02 -7.49
N SER A 390 17.14 0.25 -7.47
CA SER A 390 16.14 -0.68 -8.01
C SER A 390 15.32 -0.02 -9.12
N PRO A 391 15.05 -0.76 -10.21
CA PRO A 391 14.12 -0.30 -11.24
C PRO A 391 12.76 0.11 -10.63
N GLY A 392 12.16 1.18 -11.15
CA GLY A 392 10.89 1.72 -10.67
C GLY A 392 10.97 2.57 -9.38
N GLN A 393 12.09 2.55 -8.65
CA GLN A 393 12.22 3.24 -7.36
C GLN A 393 12.09 4.76 -7.49
N ALA A 394 12.71 5.37 -8.50
CA ALA A 394 12.56 6.80 -8.79
C ALA A 394 11.10 7.15 -9.12
N TYR A 395 10.45 6.33 -9.95
CA TYR A 395 9.04 6.50 -10.27
C TYR A 395 8.16 6.44 -9.01
N VAL A 396 8.36 5.43 -8.14
CA VAL A 396 7.59 5.32 -6.89
C VAL A 396 7.81 6.55 -6.01
N ALA A 397 9.03 7.04 -5.87
CA ALA A 397 9.33 8.22 -5.06
C ALA A 397 8.63 9.47 -5.61
N LEU A 398 8.86 9.81 -6.89
CA LEU A 398 8.33 11.03 -7.49
C LEU A 398 6.80 11.00 -7.64
N SER A 399 6.21 9.82 -7.90
CA SER A 399 4.75 9.66 -7.99
C SER A 399 4.02 9.86 -6.65
N ARG A 400 4.75 10.04 -5.53
CA ARG A 400 4.12 10.42 -4.25
C ARG A 400 3.69 11.87 -4.25
N ALA A 401 4.40 12.75 -4.97
CA ALA A 401 4.09 14.18 -5.01
C ALA A 401 2.79 14.46 -5.79
N ARG A 402 2.11 15.52 -5.38
CA ARG A 402 0.90 16.01 -6.07
C ARG A 402 1.24 16.80 -7.33
N SER A 403 2.36 17.51 -7.34
CA SER A 403 2.81 18.35 -8.43
C SER A 403 4.32 18.36 -8.53
N LEU A 404 4.83 18.87 -9.65
CA LEU A 404 6.26 19.02 -9.89
C LEU A 404 6.89 20.02 -8.90
N GLU A 405 6.17 21.09 -8.52
CA GLU A 405 6.62 22.10 -7.57
C GLU A 405 6.84 21.53 -6.16
N GLY A 406 6.11 20.47 -5.81
CA GLY A 406 6.27 19.77 -4.55
C GLY A 406 7.50 18.84 -4.49
N ILE A 407 8.29 18.75 -5.55
CA ILE A 407 9.48 17.91 -5.62
C ILE A 407 10.73 18.74 -5.38
N PHE A 408 11.60 18.26 -4.49
CA PHE A 408 12.91 18.81 -4.16
C PHE A 408 13.94 17.70 -4.37
N ILE A 409 14.81 17.87 -5.36
CA ILE A 409 15.82 16.86 -5.72
C ILE A 409 17.17 17.33 -5.16
N GLU A 410 17.81 16.49 -4.34
CA GLU A 410 19.14 16.77 -3.79
C GLU A 410 20.22 16.54 -4.84
N SER A 411 20.15 15.39 -5.51
CA SER A 411 21.02 15.03 -6.62
C SER A 411 20.30 14.05 -7.56
N ILE A 412 20.70 14.01 -8.82
CA ILE A 412 20.09 13.14 -9.84
C ILE A 412 21.16 12.51 -10.72
N ASN A 413 20.99 11.22 -11.00
CA ASN A 413 21.74 10.48 -11.99
C ASN A 413 20.77 9.72 -12.91
N PHE A 414 20.52 10.27 -14.08
CA PHE A 414 19.56 9.71 -15.03
C PHE A 414 19.93 8.30 -15.48
N ASN A 415 21.20 7.91 -15.45
CA ASN A 415 21.64 6.54 -15.81
C ASN A 415 21.19 5.51 -14.77
N ARG A 416 20.86 5.91 -13.54
CA ARG A 416 20.32 5.05 -12.49
C ARG A 416 18.79 5.00 -12.46
N ILE A 417 18.15 5.95 -13.15
CA ILE A 417 16.70 5.99 -13.27
C ILE A 417 16.27 5.00 -14.36
N THR A 418 15.88 3.81 -13.95
CA THR A 418 15.57 2.72 -14.87
C THR A 418 14.19 2.13 -14.57
N SER A 419 13.59 1.53 -15.59
CA SER A 419 12.43 0.64 -15.50
C SER A 419 12.85 -0.79 -15.77
N ASN A 420 12.13 -1.75 -15.19
CA ASN A 420 12.41 -3.17 -15.46
C ASN A 420 12.01 -3.51 -16.90
N ARG A 421 12.96 -4.07 -17.67
CA ARG A 421 12.78 -4.37 -19.09
C ARG A 421 11.68 -5.41 -19.36
N GLU A 422 11.61 -6.45 -18.52
CA GLU A 422 10.58 -7.50 -18.70
C GLU A 422 9.18 -6.96 -18.38
N ALA A 423 9.04 -6.13 -17.33
CA ALA A 423 7.79 -5.44 -17.05
C ALA A 423 7.38 -4.49 -18.19
N VAL A 424 8.33 -3.74 -18.77
CA VAL A 424 8.04 -2.89 -19.94
C VAL A 424 7.53 -3.71 -21.13
N LYS A 425 8.19 -4.84 -21.45
CA LYS A 425 7.74 -5.75 -22.52
C LYS A 425 6.34 -6.30 -22.24
N PHE A 426 6.08 -6.71 -20.99
CA PHE A 426 4.77 -7.21 -20.59
C PHE A 426 3.68 -6.18 -20.89
N TYR A 427 3.87 -4.92 -20.49
CA TYR A 427 2.89 -3.86 -20.77
C TYR A 427 2.77 -3.50 -22.26
N GLN A 428 3.82 -3.66 -23.05
CA GLN A 428 3.76 -3.49 -24.51
C GLN A 428 2.97 -4.62 -25.21
N GLY A 429 2.85 -5.77 -24.59
CA GLY A 429 2.10 -6.92 -25.10
C GLY A 429 0.62 -6.95 -24.75
N ILE A 430 0.17 -6.12 -23.80
CA ILE A 430 -1.21 -6.06 -23.31
C ILE A 430 -1.93 -4.75 -23.69
N GLY A 431 -1.24 -3.84 -24.42
CA GLY A 431 -1.74 -2.55 -24.90
C GLY A 431 -2.22 -2.57 -26.32
#